data_9dcf519420a3abe9c427da68811a85fb
#
_entry.id   9dcf519420a3abe9c427da68811a85fb
#
_cell.length_a   1.000
_cell.length_b   1.000
_cell.length_c   1.000
_cell.angle_alpha   90.00
_cell.angle_beta   90.00
_cell.angle_gamma   90.00
#
_symmetry.space_group_name_H-M   'P 1'
#
loop_
_entity.id
_entity.type
_entity.pdbx_description
1 polymer ?
#
loop_
_entity_poly.entity_id
_entity_poly.type
_entity_poly.pdbx_seq_one_letter_code
_entity_poly.pdbx_strand_id
1 'polypeptide(L)'
;MIEKKMVNYYHTNLFNTTNQNLNPSILLNQRIDQYLIKKNIISDDELTELYNNTLNLHQDKINYFSINKNVIKKVTIDWMLKYNVIPFDETSKVVKILIDDPLDIERILLVESLFKKGVEVFYKNKEEIQYLIGMQSMNIDISKKKDDLKIDKLIDSIVMLAFEYKASDMHFDINDHNVKLNYRIDGTIVELMNIDLEVYHQLLTKIKILSNMDVTITLYPQDGHFLYNKKKIKVDIRTSTIPTIDGERLALRFLNENKELYSLDKLGMLNFQEDVLKKSLNGSGIILVTGPTGSGKTTTLYAILDYLKKQNKNIMTIEDPIEIRMDGITQIPLQMMDYPQILKSIVRQDPDILMLGEIRDSETASMVVKLAQTGHLIIATIHSSTSSGVIARLINFGIPKYLIEDTVKLVISQRLIRKKCSCEGGCSKCFFTGYSGRQLIAEQLYFDKEVKRLLYHENYQALIEEYCNNQFFGSISKIYLAENKVSKEELVRVGLM
;
A
#
# COMPACT_ATOMS: atom_id res chain seq x y z
N MET A 1 35.79 26.59 4.86
CA MET A 1 36.34 25.36 4.23
C MET A 1 35.25 24.62 3.44
N ILE A 2 34.03 24.53 3.95
CA ILE A 2 32.87 23.87 3.31
C ILE A 2 32.40 24.67 2.06
N GLU A 3 32.26 26.01 2.17
CA GLU A 3 31.97 26.88 1.04
C GLU A 3 32.95 26.74 -0.14
N LYS A 4 34.24 26.65 0.14
CA LYS A 4 35.27 26.40 -0.88
C LYS A 4 35.13 25.02 -1.53
N LYS A 5 34.73 24.00 -0.78
CA LYS A 5 34.48 22.66 -1.35
C LYS A 5 33.24 22.64 -2.21
N MET A 6 32.17 23.34 -1.81
CA MET A 6 30.94 23.45 -2.61
C MET A 6 31.18 24.28 -3.88
N VAL A 7 31.85 25.41 -3.79
CA VAL A 7 32.20 26.23 -4.96
C VAL A 7 33.07 25.43 -5.93
N ASN A 8 34.03 24.65 -5.46
CA ASN A 8 34.83 23.78 -6.32
C ASN A 8 34.03 22.61 -6.93
N TYR A 9 33.08 22.02 -6.21
CA TYR A 9 32.23 20.96 -6.73
C TYR A 9 31.26 21.49 -7.78
N TYR A 10 30.68 22.67 -7.59
CA TYR A 10 29.87 23.37 -8.58
C TYR A 10 30.70 23.74 -9.82
N HIS A 11 31.93 24.23 -9.65
CA HIS A 11 32.82 24.53 -10.78
C HIS A 11 33.21 23.27 -11.55
N THR A 12 33.45 22.13 -10.92
CA THR A 12 33.99 20.94 -11.61
C THR A 12 32.89 20.10 -12.26
N ASN A 13 31.69 19.99 -11.66
CA ASN A 13 30.65 19.08 -12.13
C ASN A 13 29.46 19.73 -12.84
N LEU A 14 29.08 20.96 -12.49
CA LEU A 14 27.96 21.65 -13.14
C LEU A 14 28.40 22.55 -14.32
N PHE A 15 29.57 23.14 -14.24
CA PHE A 15 30.09 23.92 -15.41
C PHE A 15 30.49 23.06 -16.61
N ASN A 16 30.84 21.81 -16.39
CA ASN A 16 31.15 20.86 -17.48
C ASN A 16 29.89 20.27 -18.16
N THR A 17 28.72 20.37 -17.53
CA THR A 17 27.46 19.84 -18.06
C THR A 17 26.52 20.90 -18.63
N THR A 18 26.69 22.19 -18.26
CA THR A 18 25.85 23.29 -18.75
C THR A 18 26.71 24.38 -19.36
N ASN A 19 26.66 24.53 -20.69
CA ASN A 19 27.29 25.61 -21.45
C ASN A 19 26.71 27.02 -21.18
N GLN A 20 26.27 27.31 -19.95
CA GLN A 20 25.71 28.61 -19.59
C GLN A 20 26.68 29.40 -18.70
N ASN A 21 27.17 30.52 -19.21
CA ASN A 21 27.95 31.52 -18.49
C ASN A 21 27.08 32.17 -17.41
N LEU A 22 27.16 31.70 -16.16
CA LEU A 22 26.57 32.35 -15.00
C LEU A 22 27.36 33.58 -14.63
N ASN A 23 26.70 34.74 -14.60
CA ASN A 23 27.32 36.02 -14.29
C ASN A 23 27.74 36.04 -12.80
N PRO A 24 29.03 36.22 -12.46
CA PRO A 24 29.53 36.17 -11.07
C PRO A 24 28.88 37.17 -10.13
N SER A 25 28.32 38.28 -10.62
CA SER A 25 27.65 39.29 -9.78
C SER A 25 26.29 38.83 -9.24
N ILE A 26 25.69 37.78 -9.78
CA ILE A 26 24.42 37.20 -9.28
C ILE A 26 24.66 36.28 -8.06
N LEU A 27 25.88 35.78 -7.92
CA LEU A 27 26.29 34.84 -6.89
C LEU A 27 26.53 35.48 -5.51
N LEU A 28 26.61 36.82 -5.44
CA LEU A 28 26.94 37.53 -4.18
C LEU A 28 25.73 37.87 -3.29
N ASN A 29 24.48 37.76 -3.81
CA ASN A 29 23.28 38.17 -3.07
C ASN A 29 22.12 37.18 -3.07
N GLN A 30 22.25 36.00 -3.65
CA GLN A 30 21.21 34.96 -3.63
C GLN A 30 21.81 33.58 -3.35
N ARG A 31 21.12 32.76 -2.59
CA ARG A 31 21.48 31.36 -2.37
C ARG A 31 21.49 30.62 -3.71
N ILE A 32 22.64 30.04 -4.06
CA ILE A 32 22.87 29.34 -5.33
C ILE A 32 21.90 28.17 -5.50
N ASP A 33 21.64 27.41 -4.44
CA ASP A 33 20.72 26.27 -4.40
C ASP A 33 19.29 26.67 -4.77
N GLN A 34 18.76 27.74 -4.16
CA GLN A 34 17.43 28.27 -4.48
C GLN A 34 17.35 28.84 -5.89
N TYR A 35 18.43 29.45 -6.39
CA TYR A 35 18.49 29.92 -7.77
C TYR A 35 18.41 28.77 -8.78
N LEU A 36 19.13 27.67 -8.52
CA LEU A 36 19.16 26.51 -9.42
C LEU A 36 17.80 25.81 -9.49
N ILE A 37 17.08 25.66 -8.37
CA ILE A 37 15.71 25.14 -8.33
C ILE A 37 14.74 26.08 -9.06
N LYS A 38 14.79 27.37 -8.77
CA LYS A 38 13.90 28.38 -9.38
C LYS A 38 14.05 28.46 -10.90
N LYS A 39 15.23 28.12 -11.42
CA LYS A 39 15.52 28.06 -12.85
C LYS A 39 15.28 26.67 -13.45
N ASN A 40 14.77 25.70 -12.69
CA ASN A 40 14.61 24.31 -13.10
C ASN A 40 15.90 23.68 -13.64
N ILE A 41 17.06 24.08 -13.13
CA ILE A 41 18.36 23.52 -13.51
C ILE A 41 18.61 22.22 -12.76
N ILE A 42 18.18 22.13 -11.48
CA ILE A 42 18.18 20.93 -10.67
C ILE A 42 16.82 20.77 -9.97
N SER A 43 16.44 19.54 -9.70
CA SER A 43 15.26 19.21 -8.89
C SER A 43 15.59 19.24 -7.38
N ASP A 44 14.56 19.27 -6.53
CA ASP A 44 14.72 19.14 -5.08
C ASP A 44 15.39 17.81 -4.68
N ASP A 45 15.10 16.72 -5.41
CA ASP A 45 15.71 15.41 -5.19
C ASP A 45 17.21 15.43 -5.53
N GLU A 46 17.58 16.03 -6.64
CA GLU A 46 18.99 16.20 -7.06
C GLU A 46 19.77 17.09 -6.08
N LEU A 47 19.13 18.15 -5.57
CA LEU A 47 19.75 19.00 -4.55
C LEU A 47 19.98 18.23 -3.24
N THR A 48 19.00 17.41 -2.83
CA THR A 48 19.09 16.56 -1.63
C THR A 48 20.24 15.55 -1.77
N GLU A 49 20.38 14.92 -2.94
CA GLU A 49 21.46 13.98 -3.22
C GLU A 49 22.83 14.70 -3.19
N LEU A 50 22.89 15.91 -3.72
CA LEU A 50 24.09 16.73 -3.79
C LEU A 50 24.55 17.16 -2.38
N TYR A 51 23.64 17.57 -1.50
CA TYR A 51 23.95 17.86 -0.10
C TYR A 51 24.43 16.61 0.65
N ASN A 52 23.76 15.49 0.48
CA ASN A 52 24.13 14.22 1.10
C ASN A 52 25.55 13.78 0.68
N ASN A 53 25.86 13.85 -0.63
CA ASN A 53 27.15 13.44 -1.15
C ASN A 53 28.31 14.40 -0.80
N THR A 54 28.02 15.71 -0.71
CA THR A 54 29.05 16.74 -0.49
C THR A 54 29.35 16.96 1.00
N LEU A 55 28.34 16.86 1.86
CA LEU A 55 28.44 17.13 3.29
C LEU A 55 28.50 15.85 4.13
N ASN A 56 28.50 14.66 3.52
CA ASN A 56 28.37 13.36 4.20
C ASN A 56 27.15 13.34 5.15
N LEU A 57 26.06 13.99 4.74
CA LEU A 57 24.82 13.96 5.50
C LEU A 57 24.24 12.55 5.46
N HIS A 58 23.78 12.06 6.58
CA HIS A 58 23.21 10.73 6.68
C HIS A 58 21.93 10.63 5.83
N GLN A 59 21.83 9.57 5.01
CA GLN A 59 20.70 9.32 4.08
C GLN A 59 19.43 8.77 4.77
N ASP A 60 19.29 8.89 6.08
CA ASP A 60 18.12 8.38 6.77
C ASP A 60 16.87 9.13 6.31
N LYS A 61 15.90 8.40 5.77
CA LYS A 61 14.57 8.95 5.46
C LYS A 61 13.85 9.27 6.77
N ILE A 62 14.13 10.46 7.29
CA ILE A 62 13.52 10.97 8.51
C ILE A 62 12.08 11.36 8.17
N ASN A 63 11.14 10.75 8.86
CA ASN A 63 9.71 11.02 8.77
C ASN A 63 9.13 11.36 10.15
N TYR A 64 7.81 11.56 10.23
CA TYR A 64 7.14 11.86 11.48
C TYR A 64 7.47 10.88 12.64
N PHE A 65 7.57 9.57 12.35
CA PHE A 65 7.86 8.53 13.35
C PHE A 65 9.32 8.53 13.83
N SER A 66 10.22 9.12 13.06
CA SER A 66 11.63 9.27 13.45
C SER A 66 11.83 10.34 14.52
N ILE A 67 10.79 11.13 14.82
CA ILE A 67 10.87 12.27 15.74
C ILE A 67 10.63 11.79 17.17
N ASN A 68 11.68 11.88 18.00
CA ASN A 68 11.59 11.55 19.41
C ASN A 68 10.80 12.63 20.17
N LYS A 69 9.62 12.24 20.66
CA LYS A 69 8.70 13.14 21.37
C LYS A 69 9.34 13.83 22.59
N ASN A 70 10.31 13.20 23.23
CA ASN A 70 11.00 13.80 24.41
C ASN A 70 12.00 14.88 23.99
N VAL A 71 12.60 14.78 22.82
CA VAL A 71 13.53 15.77 22.29
C VAL A 71 12.78 17.01 21.82
N ILE A 72 11.69 16.81 21.07
CA ILE A 72 10.90 17.92 20.52
C ILE A 72 10.22 18.77 21.62
N LYS A 73 9.85 18.16 22.75
CA LYS A 73 9.28 18.88 23.90
C LYS A 73 10.25 19.89 24.55
N LYS A 74 11.55 19.83 24.25
CA LYS A 74 12.55 20.77 24.76
C LYS A 74 12.53 22.13 24.05
N VAL A 75 11.83 22.21 22.91
CA VAL A 75 11.64 23.43 22.12
C VAL A 75 10.16 23.70 21.91
N THR A 76 9.80 24.97 21.68
CA THR A 76 8.43 25.34 21.35
C THR A 76 8.19 25.23 19.85
N ILE A 77 6.93 25.05 19.45
CA ILE A 77 6.52 25.03 18.04
C ILE A 77 6.86 26.36 17.35
N ASP A 78 6.59 27.48 18.03
CA ASP A 78 6.92 28.80 17.50
C ASP A 78 8.41 28.94 17.24
N TRP A 79 9.26 28.34 18.08
CA TRP A 79 10.69 28.33 17.89
C TRP A 79 11.06 27.51 16.63
N MET A 80 10.48 26.32 16.47
CA MET A 80 10.72 25.47 15.28
C MET A 80 10.27 26.16 13.99
N LEU A 81 9.09 26.78 14.00
CA LEU A 81 8.56 27.55 12.85
C LEU A 81 9.43 28.75 12.53
N LYS A 82 9.87 29.50 13.56
CA LYS A 82 10.69 30.71 13.40
C LYS A 82 12.03 30.38 12.74
N TYR A 83 12.68 29.31 13.18
CA TYR A 83 14.01 28.94 12.72
C TYR A 83 14.01 27.85 11.63
N ASN A 84 12.85 27.29 11.33
CA ASN A 84 12.67 26.19 10.36
C ASN A 84 13.61 25.00 10.67
N VAL A 85 13.68 24.61 11.95
CA VAL A 85 14.53 23.55 12.49
C VAL A 85 13.70 22.61 13.36
N ILE A 86 13.91 21.30 13.20
CA ILE A 86 13.29 20.28 14.05
C ILE A 86 14.41 19.46 14.73
N PRO A 87 14.59 19.55 16.03
CA PRO A 87 15.40 18.58 16.78
C PRO A 87 14.57 17.29 16.89
N PHE A 88 15.07 16.19 16.31
CA PHE A 88 14.27 14.97 16.21
C PHE A 88 14.81 13.78 17.01
N ASP A 89 16.09 13.79 17.38
CA ASP A 89 16.70 12.73 18.18
C ASP A 89 17.92 13.27 18.94
N GLU A 90 18.34 12.62 20.03
CA GLU A 90 19.54 13.00 20.76
C GLU A 90 20.24 11.81 21.40
N THR A 91 21.55 11.89 21.48
CA THR A 91 22.39 11.02 22.27
C THR A 91 22.95 11.80 23.51
N SER A 92 23.83 11.18 24.29
CA SER A 92 24.51 11.90 25.39
C SER A 92 25.37 13.07 24.91
N LYS A 93 25.90 13.03 23.69
CA LYS A 93 26.86 14.00 23.15
C LYS A 93 26.34 14.86 22.01
N VAL A 94 25.32 14.41 21.27
CA VAL A 94 24.87 15.00 20.00
C VAL A 94 23.36 15.12 19.99
N VAL A 95 22.83 16.22 19.44
CA VAL A 95 21.42 16.38 19.04
C VAL A 95 21.35 16.34 17.52
N LYS A 96 20.40 15.58 17.00
CA LYS A 96 20.12 15.47 15.56
C LYS A 96 19.02 16.44 15.16
N ILE A 97 19.25 17.21 14.11
CA ILE A 97 18.29 18.22 13.64
C ILE A 97 17.98 18.06 12.16
N LEU A 98 16.72 18.36 11.81
CA LEU A 98 16.30 18.64 10.44
C LEU A 98 16.36 20.14 10.20
N ILE A 99 16.96 20.56 9.09
CA ILE A 99 17.09 21.96 8.69
C ILE A 99 17.02 22.10 7.18
N ASP A 100 16.47 23.23 6.71
CA ASP A 100 16.33 23.55 5.28
C ASP A 100 17.58 24.24 4.68
N ASP A 101 18.52 24.57 5.49
CA ASP A 101 19.82 25.10 5.11
C ASP A 101 20.94 24.51 6.00
N PRO A 102 21.57 23.44 5.54
CA PRO A 102 22.64 22.79 6.32
C PRO A 102 23.92 23.64 6.42
N LEU A 103 23.99 24.77 5.70
CA LEU A 103 25.13 25.72 5.76
C LEU A 103 24.86 26.93 6.68
N ASP A 104 23.68 27.04 7.26
CA ASP A 104 23.32 28.10 8.18
C ASP A 104 23.93 27.83 9.55
N ILE A 105 25.19 28.30 9.70
CA ILE A 105 26.00 28.14 10.91
C ILE A 105 25.32 28.82 12.12
N GLU A 106 24.65 29.95 11.92
CA GLU A 106 24.02 30.68 13.03
C GLU A 106 22.91 29.85 13.67
N ARG A 107 22.05 29.21 12.87
CA ARG A 107 21.01 28.33 13.38
C ARG A 107 21.56 27.05 14.02
N ILE A 108 22.65 26.49 13.49
CA ILE A 108 23.32 25.33 14.07
C ILE A 108 23.90 25.68 15.45
N LEU A 109 24.62 26.80 15.59
CA LEU A 109 25.17 27.28 16.85
C LEU A 109 24.08 27.61 17.88
N LEU A 110 22.92 28.12 17.40
CA LEU A 110 21.76 28.35 18.27
C LEU A 110 21.26 27.03 18.89
N VAL A 111 21.21 25.96 18.12
CA VAL A 111 20.80 24.62 18.60
C VAL A 111 21.85 24.06 19.57
N GLU A 112 23.16 24.17 19.26
CA GLU A 112 24.26 23.76 20.15
C GLU A 112 24.15 24.44 21.51
N SER A 113 23.92 25.73 21.50
CA SER A 113 23.75 26.53 22.73
C SER A 113 22.54 26.08 23.55
N LEU A 114 21.41 25.78 22.87
CA LEU A 114 20.17 25.39 23.53
C LEU A 114 20.26 24.00 24.16
N PHE A 115 20.84 23.03 23.44
CA PHE A 115 20.93 21.64 23.88
C PHE A 115 22.20 21.35 24.66
N LYS A 116 23.22 22.25 24.63
CA LYS A 116 24.56 22.06 25.19
C LYS A 116 25.24 20.77 24.72
N LYS A 117 25.03 20.43 23.45
CA LYS A 117 25.50 19.23 22.76
C LYS A 117 25.97 19.60 21.36
N GLY A 118 26.85 18.79 20.76
CA GLY A 118 27.15 18.91 19.34
C GLY A 118 25.91 18.67 18.49
N VAL A 119 25.90 19.19 17.27
CA VAL A 119 24.76 19.08 16.34
C VAL A 119 25.14 18.20 15.17
N GLU A 120 24.27 17.23 14.87
CA GLU A 120 24.29 16.43 13.64
C GLU A 120 23.15 16.90 12.74
N VAL A 121 23.51 17.31 11.52
CA VAL A 121 22.59 18.03 10.61
C VAL A 121 22.05 17.08 9.57
N PHE A 122 20.72 17.12 9.33
CA PHE A 122 20.01 16.41 8.28
C PHE A 122 19.24 17.43 7.45
N TYR A 123 19.30 17.29 6.14
CA TYR A 123 18.63 18.21 5.22
C TYR A 123 17.21 17.71 4.90
N LYS A 124 16.25 18.64 4.92
CA LYS A 124 14.95 18.53 4.27
C LYS A 124 14.53 19.88 3.72
N ASN A 125 13.75 19.88 2.64
CA ASN A 125 13.25 21.14 2.10
C ASN A 125 12.31 21.85 3.09
N LYS A 126 12.15 23.16 2.90
CA LYS A 126 11.38 24.01 3.82
C LYS A 126 9.93 23.55 3.98
N GLU A 127 9.29 23.12 2.89
CA GLU A 127 7.89 22.69 2.90
C GLU A 127 7.70 21.40 3.72
N GLU A 128 8.62 20.45 3.59
CA GLU A 128 8.63 19.21 4.39
C GLU A 128 8.86 19.49 5.88
N ILE A 129 9.79 20.39 6.22
CA ILE A 129 10.04 20.77 7.62
C ILE A 129 8.80 21.44 8.21
N GLN A 130 8.19 22.40 7.50
CA GLN A 130 6.97 23.07 7.95
C GLN A 130 5.81 22.09 8.10
N TYR A 131 5.70 21.12 7.20
CA TYR A 131 4.73 20.04 7.29
C TYR A 131 4.94 19.19 8.55
N LEU A 132 6.17 18.75 8.82
CA LEU A 132 6.52 17.96 10.02
C LEU A 132 6.28 18.75 11.30
N ILE A 133 6.60 20.05 11.33
CA ILE A 133 6.31 20.94 12.48
C ILE A 133 4.78 21.06 12.66
N GLY A 134 4.02 21.25 11.57
CA GLY A 134 2.57 21.28 11.59
C GLY A 134 1.97 20.02 12.20
N MET A 135 2.51 18.86 11.86
CA MET A 135 2.11 17.57 12.43
C MET A 135 2.41 17.46 13.93
N GLN A 136 3.56 17.98 14.38
CA GLN A 136 3.90 18.03 15.81
C GLN A 136 3.04 19.04 16.56
N SER A 137 2.70 20.16 15.93
CA SER A 137 1.81 21.17 16.53
C SER A 137 0.41 20.63 16.78
N MET A 138 -0.09 19.76 15.89
CA MET A 138 -1.38 19.10 16.08
C MET A 138 -1.42 18.23 17.33
N ASN A 139 -0.34 17.54 17.66
CA ASN A 139 -0.24 16.77 18.91
C ASN A 139 -0.21 17.62 20.19
N ILE A 140 0.22 18.88 20.08
CA ILE A 140 0.41 19.78 21.25
C ILE A 140 -0.76 20.78 21.39
N ASP A 141 -1.33 21.23 20.26
CA ASP A 141 -2.33 22.33 20.23
C ASP A 141 -3.80 21.86 20.15
N ILE A 142 -4.03 20.57 19.87
CA ILE A 142 -5.38 19.99 19.79
C ILE A 142 -6.11 20.14 21.13
N SER A 143 -5.38 20.24 22.23
CA SER A 143 -5.96 20.38 23.58
C SER A 143 -6.47 21.79 23.92
N LYS A 144 -6.30 22.81 23.08
CA LYS A 144 -6.48 24.22 23.54
C LYS A 144 -7.44 25.13 22.77
N LYS A 145 -7.98 24.82 21.57
CA LYS A 145 -8.94 25.74 20.89
C LYS A 145 -9.94 25.06 19.95
N LYS A 146 -11.21 25.44 20.08
CA LYS A 146 -12.37 25.04 19.26
C LYS A 146 -12.43 25.88 17.97
N ASP A 147 -12.04 25.36 16.83
CA ASP A 147 -12.27 26.00 15.52
C ASP A 147 -12.43 24.95 14.41
N ASP A 148 -13.51 25.00 13.63
CA ASP A 148 -13.83 24.10 12.51
C ASP A 148 -12.71 24.02 11.44
N LEU A 149 -12.03 25.14 11.20
CA LEU A 149 -10.87 25.22 10.29
C LEU A 149 -9.70 24.31 10.68
N LYS A 150 -9.64 23.89 11.95
CA LYS A 150 -8.57 23.01 12.45
C LYS A 150 -8.89 21.54 12.19
N ILE A 151 -10.17 21.14 12.24
CA ILE A 151 -10.59 19.77 11.97
C ILE A 151 -10.35 19.41 10.50
N ASP A 152 -10.68 20.30 9.56
CA ASP A 152 -10.40 20.06 8.13
C ASP A 152 -8.90 19.90 7.87
N LYS A 153 -8.05 20.70 8.52
CA LYS A 153 -6.59 20.55 8.42
C LYS A 153 -6.09 19.26 9.06
N LEU A 154 -6.69 18.84 10.17
CA LEU A 154 -6.36 17.55 10.81
C LEU A 154 -6.71 16.38 9.88
N ILE A 155 -7.92 16.36 9.30
CA ILE A 155 -8.35 15.35 8.33
C ILE A 155 -7.38 15.33 7.15
N ASP A 156 -7.07 16.49 6.57
CA ASP A 156 -6.13 16.58 5.46
C ASP A 156 -4.76 15.98 5.80
N SER A 157 -4.26 16.29 7.00
CA SER A 157 -2.94 15.82 7.42
C SER A 157 -2.89 14.31 7.65
N ILE A 158 -3.89 13.75 8.36
CA ILE A 158 -3.93 12.31 8.61
C ILE A 158 -4.18 11.51 7.31
N VAL A 159 -4.99 12.03 6.37
CA VAL A 159 -5.20 11.41 5.06
C VAL A 159 -3.93 11.48 4.21
N MET A 160 -3.24 12.61 4.20
CA MET A 160 -1.97 12.76 3.48
C MET A 160 -0.89 11.81 4.01
N LEU A 161 -0.75 11.70 5.34
CA LEU A 161 0.17 10.73 5.94
C LEU A 161 -0.19 9.29 5.59
N ALA A 162 -1.49 8.94 5.63
CA ALA A 162 -1.93 7.61 5.23
C ALA A 162 -1.53 7.30 3.79
N PHE A 163 -1.63 8.29 2.90
CA PHE A 163 -1.22 8.14 1.50
C PHE A 163 0.30 8.01 1.36
N GLU A 164 1.08 8.87 2.03
CA GLU A 164 2.55 8.84 2.03
C GLU A 164 3.08 7.49 2.52
N TYR A 165 2.49 6.96 3.60
CA TYR A 165 2.88 5.67 4.18
C TYR A 165 2.21 4.47 3.53
N LYS A 166 1.42 4.68 2.46
CA LYS A 166 0.67 3.62 1.75
C LYS A 166 -0.18 2.78 2.70
N ALA A 167 -0.79 3.44 3.70
CA ALA A 167 -1.71 2.78 4.60
C ALA A 167 -2.93 2.26 3.84
N SER A 168 -3.37 1.05 4.13
CA SER A 168 -4.61 0.47 3.59
C SER A 168 -5.83 0.87 4.38
N ASP A 169 -5.69 1.00 5.70
CA ASP A 169 -6.77 1.32 6.62
C ASP A 169 -6.27 2.28 7.71
N MET A 170 -7.19 3.06 8.26
CA MET A 170 -7.01 3.94 9.40
C MET A 170 -8.08 3.59 10.43
N HIS A 171 -7.68 3.38 11.68
CA HIS A 171 -8.57 3.00 12.77
C HIS A 171 -8.46 4.00 13.91
N PHE A 172 -9.61 4.39 14.46
CA PHE A 172 -9.71 5.22 15.65
C PHE A 172 -10.23 4.35 16.79
N ASP A 173 -9.32 3.88 17.63
CA ASP A 173 -9.65 3.03 18.76
C ASP A 173 -9.88 3.89 20.01
N ILE A 174 -11.13 3.94 20.45
CA ILE A 174 -11.60 4.79 21.55
C ILE A 174 -11.33 4.11 22.89
N ASN A 175 -10.90 4.88 23.88
CA ASN A 175 -10.77 4.47 25.29
C ASN A 175 -11.35 5.57 26.18
N ASP A 176 -11.51 5.32 27.48
CA ASP A 176 -12.11 6.24 28.46
C ASP A 176 -11.53 7.67 28.45
N HIS A 177 -10.27 7.86 28.05
CA HIS A 177 -9.56 9.14 28.18
C HIS A 177 -9.04 9.72 26.85
N ASN A 178 -8.88 8.89 25.82
CA ASN A 178 -8.33 9.32 24.52
C ASN A 178 -8.70 8.35 23.40
N VAL A 179 -8.39 8.74 22.18
CA VAL A 179 -8.58 7.92 20.98
C VAL A 179 -7.23 7.67 20.33
N LYS A 180 -6.88 6.40 20.14
CA LYS A 180 -5.68 6.00 19.42
C LYS A 180 -5.94 5.98 17.92
N LEU A 181 -5.20 6.78 17.18
CA LEU A 181 -5.18 6.72 15.73
C LEU A 181 -4.12 5.72 15.26
N ASN A 182 -4.57 4.69 14.60
CA ASN A 182 -3.74 3.59 14.09
C ASN A 182 -3.82 3.50 12.58
N TYR A 183 -2.69 3.27 11.91
CA TYR A 183 -2.63 2.92 10.49
C TYR A 183 -2.36 1.44 10.30
N ARG A 184 -2.95 0.85 9.26
CA ARG A 184 -2.55 -0.46 8.77
C ARG A 184 -1.59 -0.28 7.59
N ILE A 185 -0.32 -0.55 7.82
CA ILE A 185 0.75 -0.43 6.82
C ILE A 185 1.32 -1.83 6.58
N ASP A 186 1.36 -2.27 5.31
CA ASP A 186 1.79 -3.62 4.93
C ASP A 186 1.14 -4.75 5.75
N GLY A 187 -0.12 -4.55 6.18
CA GLY A 187 -0.89 -5.49 6.99
C GLY A 187 -0.65 -5.40 8.50
N THR A 188 0.30 -4.57 8.95
CA THR A 188 0.62 -4.36 10.38
C THR A 188 -0.06 -3.09 10.88
N ILE A 189 -0.58 -3.13 12.12
CA ILE A 189 -1.11 -1.95 12.80
C ILE A 189 0.05 -1.18 13.41
N VAL A 190 0.12 0.11 13.11
CA VAL A 190 1.12 1.06 13.61
C VAL A 190 0.38 2.21 14.29
N GLU A 191 0.62 2.44 15.58
CA GLU A 191 0.06 3.57 16.32
C GLU A 191 0.72 4.87 15.84
N LEU A 192 -0.09 5.83 15.36
CA LEU A 192 0.38 7.12 14.89
C LEU A 192 0.39 8.15 16.02
N MET A 193 -0.77 8.39 16.62
CA MET A 193 -0.93 9.42 17.66
C MET A 193 -2.14 9.11 18.55
N ASN A 194 -2.20 9.83 19.67
CA ASN A 194 -3.39 9.90 20.51
C ASN A 194 -4.13 11.22 20.22
N ILE A 195 -5.44 11.16 20.14
CA ILE A 195 -6.34 12.28 19.89
C ILE A 195 -7.21 12.48 21.15
N ASP A 196 -7.41 13.71 21.54
CA ASP A 196 -8.35 14.07 22.60
C ASP A 196 -9.80 13.74 22.21
N LEU A 197 -10.62 13.28 23.16
CA LEU A 197 -12.00 12.87 22.91
C LEU A 197 -12.85 14.00 22.29
N GLU A 198 -12.68 15.25 22.75
CA GLU A 198 -13.46 16.38 22.20
C GLU A 198 -13.13 16.61 20.72
N VAL A 199 -11.84 16.52 20.38
CA VAL A 199 -11.36 16.65 18.99
C VAL A 199 -11.84 15.50 18.14
N TYR A 200 -11.80 14.27 18.69
CA TYR A 200 -12.31 13.10 18.00
C TYR A 200 -13.79 13.20 17.66
N HIS A 201 -14.63 13.68 18.58
CA HIS A 201 -16.06 13.86 18.31
C HIS A 201 -16.32 14.85 17.17
N GLN A 202 -15.55 15.95 17.10
CA GLN A 202 -15.63 16.90 15.99
C GLN A 202 -15.19 16.26 14.67
N LEU A 203 -14.08 15.49 14.70
CA LEU A 203 -13.56 14.75 13.54
C LEU A 203 -14.58 13.70 13.06
N LEU A 204 -15.15 12.92 13.96
CA LEU A 204 -16.17 11.90 13.67
C LEU A 204 -17.40 12.53 13.00
N THR A 205 -17.92 13.63 13.58
CA THR A 205 -19.04 14.39 13.02
C THR A 205 -18.73 14.86 11.60
N LYS A 206 -17.55 15.43 11.38
CA LYS A 206 -17.15 15.91 10.06
C LYS A 206 -17.02 14.78 9.05
N ILE A 207 -16.42 13.63 9.43
CA ILE A 207 -16.31 12.45 8.56
C ILE A 207 -17.68 11.86 8.24
N LYS A 208 -18.60 11.78 9.22
CA LYS A 208 -19.99 11.36 8.96
C LYS A 208 -20.64 12.23 7.90
N ILE A 209 -20.52 13.56 8.02
CA ILE A 209 -21.07 14.51 7.02
C ILE A 209 -20.44 14.27 5.63
N LEU A 210 -19.11 14.17 5.55
CA LEU A 210 -18.41 13.93 4.28
C LEU A 210 -18.83 12.61 3.62
N SER A 211 -19.17 11.60 4.43
CA SER A 211 -19.52 10.24 3.99
C SER A 211 -21.03 10.02 3.79
N ASN A 212 -21.84 11.08 3.88
CA ASN A 212 -23.32 11.02 3.82
C ASN A 212 -23.94 10.10 4.88
N MET A 213 -23.33 10.00 6.07
CA MET A 213 -23.88 9.32 7.23
C MET A 213 -24.70 10.27 8.09
N ASP A 214 -25.67 9.74 8.83
CA ASP A 214 -26.47 10.51 9.80
C ASP A 214 -25.67 10.75 11.09
N VAL A 215 -25.42 12.01 11.42
CA VAL A 215 -24.68 12.42 12.62
C VAL A 215 -25.45 12.17 13.93
N THR A 216 -26.78 12.05 13.86
CA THR A 216 -27.63 11.84 15.03
C THR A 216 -27.71 10.38 15.47
N ILE A 217 -27.40 9.46 14.55
CA ILE A 217 -27.40 8.03 14.85
C ILE A 217 -26.03 7.64 15.42
N THR A 218 -26.00 7.25 16.70
CA THR A 218 -24.79 6.85 17.44
C THR A 218 -24.86 5.42 17.96
N LEU A 219 -26.05 4.81 17.98
CA LEU A 219 -26.31 3.50 18.56
C LEU A 219 -26.34 2.36 17.53
N TYR A 220 -26.22 2.67 16.25
CA TYR A 220 -26.23 1.68 15.17
C TYR A 220 -25.04 1.86 14.25
N PRO A 221 -24.50 0.77 13.69
CA PRO A 221 -23.44 0.84 12.67
C PRO A 221 -23.91 1.63 11.46
N GLN A 222 -23.00 2.38 10.87
CA GLN A 222 -23.22 3.09 9.62
C GLN A 222 -22.02 2.92 8.70
N ASP A 223 -22.30 2.81 7.41
CA ASP A 223 -21.29 2.74 6.35
C ASP A 223 -21.51 3.89 5.37
N GLY A 224 -20.43 4.43 4.85
CA GLY A 224 -20.45 5.50 3.89
C GLY A 224 -19.15 5.59 3.09
N HIS A 225 -19.04 6.56 2.24
CA HIS A 225 -17.81 6.83 1.50
C HIS A 225 -17.74 8.29 1.07
N PHE A 226 -16.53 8.78 0.84
CA PHE A 226 -16.31 10.08 0.24
C PHE A 226 -15.06 10.11 -0.63
N LEU A 227 -15.08 10.97 -1.65
CA LEU A 227 -13.94 11.20 -2.50
C LEU A 227 -13.05 12.30 -1.91
N TYR A 228 -11.84 11.93 -1.47
CA TYR A 228 -10.83 12.92 -1.10
C TYR A 228 -10.08 13.35 -2.36
N ASN A 229 -10.11 14.67 -2.64
CA ASN A 229 -9.47 15.25 -3.82
C ASN A 229 -8.80 16.57 -3.44
N LYS A 230 -7.57 16.47 -2.91
CA LYS A 230 -6.76 17.64 -2.51
C LYS A 230 -5.26 17.38 -2.78
N LYS A 231 -4.49 18.42 -3.08
CA LYS A 231 -3.01 18.40 -3.22
C LYS A 231 -2.48 17.27 -4.12
N LYS A 232 -3.10 17.07 -5.31
CA LYS A 232 -2.76 16.01 -6.27
C LYS A 232 -3.10 14.57 -5.81
N ILE A 233 -3.72 14.39 -4.63
CA ILE A 233 -4.20 13.11 -4.15
C ILE A 233 -5.69 13.01 -4.47
N LYS A 234 -6.06 11.95 -5.21
CA LYS A 234 -7.44 11.59 -5.46
C LYS A 234 -7.63 10.15 -5.01
N VAL A 235 -8.41 9.96 -3.94
CA VAL A 235 -8.64 8.63 -3.36
C VAL A 235 -10.09 8.52 -2.89
N ASP A 236 -10.75 7.40 -3.18
CA ASP A 236 -12.04 7.05 -2.60
C ASP A 236 -11.81 6.43 -1.22
N ILE A 237 -12.46 6.98 -0.21
CA ILE A 237 -12.34 6.55 1.18
C ILE A 237 -13.66 5.96 1.63
N ARG A 238 -13.67 4.66 1.92
CA ARG A 238 -14.80 4.01 2.58
C ARG A 238 -14.69 4.20 4.07
N THR A 239 -15.81 4.51 4.70
CA THR A 239 -15.91 4.82 6.11
C THR A 239 -16.92 3.88 6.76
N SER A 240 -16.62 3.42 7.96
CA SER A 240 -17.55 2.63 8.76
C SER A 240 -17.47 3.07 10.22
N THR A 241 -18.65 3.24 10.85
CA THR A 241 -18.75 3.49 12.28
C THR A 241 -19.49 2.36 12.97
N ILE A 242 -19.05 2.03 14.18
CA ILE A 242 -19.69 1.04 15.02
C ILE A 242 -19.75 1.53 16.47
N PRO A 243 -20.90 1.43 17.17
CA PRO A 243 -20.99 1.76 18.58
C PRO A 243 -20.18 0.76 19.42
N THR A 244 -19.45 1.27 20.40
CA THR A 244 -18.73 0.52 21.43
C THR A 244 -19.12 1.01 22.81
N ILE A 245 -18.66 0.37 23.88
CA ILE A 245 -18.92 0.80 25.27
C ILE A 245 -18.36 2.19 25.56
N ASP A 246 -17.26 2.59 24.90
CA ASP A 246 -16.56 3.85 25.11
C ASP A 246 -16.97 4.95 24.11
N GLY A 247 -17.88 4.65 23.16
CA GLY A 247 -18.34 5.56 22.11
C GLY A 247 -18.33 4.95 20.72
N GLU A 248 -18.46 5.77 19.67
CA GLU A 248 -18.44 5.27 18.30
C GLU A 248 -16.99 5.12 17.79
N ARG A 249 -16.62 3.90 17.43
CA ARG A 249 -15.36 3.59 16.74
C ARG A 249 -15.49 3.92 15.26
N LEU A 250 -14.48 4.56 14.68
CA LEU A 250 -14.40 4.91 13.25
C LEU A 250 -13.29 4.13 12.57
N ALA A 251 -13.58 3.61 11.39
CA ALA A 251 -12.62 3.01 10.49
C ALA A 251 -12.72 3.62 9.09
N LEU A 252 -11.57 3.91 8.48
CA LEU A 252 -11.47 4.39 7.11
C LEU A 252 -10.62 3.42 6.30
N ARG A 253 -11.09 3.03 5.12
CA ARG A 253 -10.35 2.24 4.15
C ARG A 253 -10.03 3.07 2.92
N PHE A 254 -8.76 3.12 2.55
CA PHE A 254 -8.27 3.84 1.38
C PHE A 254 -8.28 2.91 0.16
N LEU A 255 -9.12 3.25 -0.83
CA LEU A 255 -9.12 2.55 -2.11
C LEU A 255 -8.05 3.18 -3.01
N ASN A 256 -6.80 2.80 -2.79
CA ASN A 256 -5.67 3.30 -3.56
C ASN A 256 -5.62 2.62 -4.93
N GLU A 257 -5.84 3.39 -5.99
CA GLU A 257 -5.60 2.97 -7.37
C GLU A 257 -4.10 2.89 -7.68
N ASN A 258 -3.41 1.86 -7.20
CA ASN A 258 -2.03 1.65 -7.60
C ASN A 258 -1.99 0.92 -8.96
N LYS A 259 -2.28 1.66 -10.03
CA LYS A 259 -2.34 1.14 -11.42
C LYS A 259 -1.07 0.41 -11.86
N GLU A 260 0.06 0.68 -11.23
CA GLU A 260 1.33 0.02 -11.54
C GLU A 260 1.37 -1.46 -11.15
N LEU A 261 0.53 -1.91 -10.21
CA LEU A 261 0.47 -3.31 -9.77
C LEU A 261 -0.37 -4.21 -10.67
N TYR A 262 -1.11 -3.64 -11.64
CA TYR A 262 -2.01 -4.41 -12.51
C TYR A 262 -1.34 -4.88 -13.80
N SER A 263 -0.11 -5.39 -13.68
CA SER A 263 0.64 -5.98 -14.78
C SER A 263 1.25 -7.29 -14.28
N LEU A 264 1.20 -8.35 -15.10
CA LEU A 264 1.61 -9.71 -14.68
C LEU A 264 3.05 -9.75 -14.17
N ASP A 265 3.96 -9.06 -14.84
CA ASP A 265 5.38 -8.96 -14.48
C ASP A 265 5.63 -8.28 -13.12
N LYS A 266 4.68 -7.45 -12.65
CA LYS A 266 4.78 -6.74 -11.36
C LYS A 266 4.10 -7.47 -10.20
N LEU A 267 3.37 -8.55 -10.43
CA LEU A 267 2.77 -9.36 -9.38
C LEU A 267 3.81 -10.00 -8.45
N GLY A 268 5.02 -10.23 -8.96
CA GLY A 268 6.11 -10.86 -8.20
C GLY A 268 6.01 -12.39 -8.14
N MET A 269 5.34 -13.02 -9.08
CA MET A 269 5.40 -14.46 -9.31
C MET A 269 6.80 -14.86 -9.78
N LEU A 270 7.15 -16.13 -9.60
CA LEU A 270 8.36 -16.69 -10.20
C LEU A 270 8.16 -16.83 -11.73
N ASN A 271 9.22 -16.69 -12.51
CA ASN A 271 9.14 -16.69 -13.97
C ASN A 271 8.38 -17.91 -14.53
N PHE A 272 8.68 -19.11 -14.03
CA PHE A 272 7.98 -20.31 -14.47
C PHE A 272 6.47 -20.29 -14.14
N GLN A 273 6.06 -19.64 -13.03
CA GLN A 273 4.66 -19.48 -12.66
C GLN A 273 3.94 -18.51 -13.59
N GLU A 274 4.61 -17.45 -14.00
CA GLU A 274 4.08 -16.49 -14.96
C GLU A 274 3.89 -17.15 -16.34
N ASP A 275 4.84 -17.98 -16.77
CA ASP A 275 4.75 -18.73 -18.04
C ASP A 275 3.58 -19.71 -18.03
N VAL A 276 3.38 -20.46 -16.92
CA VAL A 276 2.24 -21.37 -16.74
C VAL A 276 0.92 -20.59 -16.78
N LEU A 277 0.85 -19.44 -16.12
CA LEU A 277 -0.33 -18.57 -16.15
C LEU A 277 -0.63 -18.09 -17.58
N LYS A 278 0.35 -17.50 -18.27
CA LYS A 278 0.19 -17.04 -19.66
C LYS A 278 -0.25 -18.16 -20.61
N LYS A 279 0.29 -19.36 -20.46
CA LYS A 279 -0.13 -20.55 -21.22
C LYS A 279 -1.58 -20.89 -20.93
N SER A 280 -2.01 -20.81 -19.68
CA SER A 280 -3.38 -21.15 -19.26
C SER A 280 -4.42 -20.12 -19.72
N LEU A 281 -4.02 -18.89 -20.01
CA LEU A 281 -4.91 -17.82 -20.52
C LEU A 281 -5.30 -18.01 -21.99
N ASN A 282 -4.70 -18.96 -22.71
CA ASN A 282 -5.05 -19.22 -24.10
C ASN A 282 -6.22 -20.22 -24.20
N GLY A 283 -7.23 -19.92 -25.02
CA GLY A 283 -8.40 -20.77 -25.23
C GLY A 283 -9.39 -20.77 -24.06
N SER A 284 -10.41 -21.62 -24.14
CA SER A 284 -11.48 -21.74 -23.15
C SER A 284 -11.05 -22.51 -21.88
N GLY A 285 -11.82 -22.39 -20.82
CA GLY A 285 -11.63 -23.10 -19.55
C GLY A 285 -11.69 -22.18 -18.33
N ILE A 286 -11.36 -22.70 -17.17
CA ILE A 286 -11.48 -22.01 -15.88
C ILE A 286 -10.11 -21.83 -15.24
N ILE A 287 -9.82 -20.59 -14.84
CA ILE A 287 -8.67 -20.24 -14.00
C ILE A 287 -9.23 -19.75 -12.66
N LEU A 288 -8.80 -20.39 -11.58
CA LEU A 288 -9.24 -20.07 -10.23
C LEU A 288 -8.13 -19.47 -9.40
N VAL A 289 -8.43 -18.35 -8.74
CA VAL A 289 -7.53 -17.71 -7.80
C VAL A 289 -8.10 -17.88 -6.39
N THR A 290 -7.30 -18.42 -5.46
CA THR A 290 -7.72 -18.66 -4.09
C THR A 290 -6.75 -18.09 -3.07
N GLY A 291 -7.16 -18.02 -1.82
CA GLY A 291 -6.39 -17.51 -0.71
C GLY A 291 -7.24 -16.71 0.28
N PRO A 292 -6.71 -16.39 1.46
CA PRO A 292 -7.44 -15.64 2.50
C PRO A 292 -7.76 -14.22 2.03
N THR A 293 -8.57 -13.53 2.84
CA THR A 293 -8.81 -12.08 2.64
C THR A 293 -7.50 -11.32 2.72
N GLY A 294 -7.30 -10.36 1.82
CA GLY A 294 -6.07 -9.58 1.76
C GLY A 294 -4.86 -10.30 1.16
N SER A 295 -5.03 -11.47 0.52
CA SER A 295 -3.94 -12.18 -0.17
C SER A 295 -3.60 -11.61 -1.57
N GLY A 296 -4.33 -10.59 -2.04
CA GLY A 296 -4.09 -9.92 -3.32
C GLY A 296 -4.84 -10.55 -4.50
N LYS A 297 -5.90 -11.36 -4.27
CA LYS A 297 -6.69 -11.99 -5.34
C LYS A 297 -7.18 -11.00 -6.39
N THR A 298 -7.80 -9.91 -5.96
CA THR A 298 -8.31 -8.86 -6.86
C THR A 298 -7.20 -8.25 -7.70
N THR A 299 -6.03 -7.99 -7.11
CA THR A 299 -4.86 -7.48 -7.84
C THR A 299 -4.41 -8.44 -8.93
N THR A 300 -4.38 -9.74 -8.64
CA THR A 300 -4.04 -10.79 -9.61
C THR A 300 -5.07 -10.86 -10.72
N LEU A 301 -6.37 -10.82 -10.40
CA LEU A 301 -7.45 -10.80 -11.41
C LEU A 301 -7.30 -9.59 -12.34
N TYR A 302 -7.09 -8.39 -11.80
CA TYR A 302 -6.93 -7.19 -12.61
C TYR A 302 -5.65 -7.21 -13.47
N ALA A 303 -4.55 -7.78 -12.96
CA ALA A 303 -3.35 -7.97 -13.77
C ALA A 303 -3.57 -8.95 -14.94
N ILE A 304 -4.35 -10.00 -14.72
CA ILE A 304 -4.76 -10.92 -15.78
C ILE A 304 -5.65 -10.20 -16.81
N LEU A 305 -6.61 -9.41 -16.35
CA LEU A 305 -7.48 -8.62 -17.23
C LEU A 305 -6.70 -7.60 -18.05
N ASP A 306 -5.71 -6.91 -17.43
CA ASP A 306 -4.83 -5.96 -18.14
C ASP A 306 -4.01 -6.63 -19.25
N TYR A 307 -3.58 -7.86 -19.00
CA TYR A 307 -2.89 -8.65 -20.01
C TYR A 307 -3.83 -9.05 -21.15
N LEU A 308 -5.06 -9.51 -20.83
CA LEU A 308 -6.03 -10.02 -21.79
C LEU A 308 -6.67 -8.93 -22.64
N LYS A 309 -6.89 -7.73 -22.12
CA LYS A 309 -7.51 -6.61 -22.87
C LYS A 309 -6.72 -6.21 -24.12
N LYS A 310 -5.43 -6.57 -24.18
CA LYS A 310 -4.57 -6.32 -25.35
C LYS A 310 -4.85 -7.29 -26.52
N GLN A 311 -5.71 -8.29 -26.35
CA GLN A 311 -5.95 -9.37 -27.30
C GLN A 311 -7.22 -9.18 -28.15
N ASN A 312 -7.84 -8.00 -28.16
CA ASN A 312 -9.10 -7.71 -28.89
C ASN A 312 -10.24 -8.71 -28.57
N LYS A 313 -10.42 -9.03 -27.29
CA LYS A 313 -11.46 -9.92 -26.78
C LYS A 313 -12.56 -9.12 -26.09
N ASN A 314 -13.82 -9.61 -26.20
CA ASN A 314 -14.92 -9.08 -25.42
C ASN A 314 -14.82 -9.59 -23.98
N ILE A 315 -14.41 -8.69 -23.07
CA ILE A 315 -14.17 -9.02 -21.65
C ILE A 315 -15.26 -8.40 -20.80
N MET A 316 -15.91 -9.22 -19.99
CA MET A 316 -16.93 -8.78 -19.04
C MET A 316 -16.58 -9.24 -17.63
N THR A 317 -16.92 -8.43 -16.62
CA THR A 317 -16.70 -8.77 -15.21
C THR A 317 -17.99 -8.65 -14.40
N ILE A 318 -18.10 -9.44 -13.32
CA ILE A 318 -19.13 -9.30 -12.30
C ILE A 318 -18.42 -9.15 -10.95
N GLU A 319 -18.62 -8.00 -10.29
CA GLU A 319 -17.83 -7.62 -9.12
C GLU A 319 -18.71 -7.10 -7.97
N ASP A 320 -18.28 -7.34 -6.74
CA ASP A 320 -19.00 -6.92 -5.52
C ASP A 320 -18.05 -6.34 -4.46
N PRO A 321 -17.79 -5.02 -4.54
CA PRO A 321 -18.04 -4.08 -5.63
C PRO A 321 -16.86 -4.01 -6.63
N ILE A 322 -17.02 -3.19 -7.69
CA ILE A 322 -15.93 -2.82 -8.60
C ILE A 322 -14.91 -1.99 -7.80
N GLU A 323 -13.68 -2.49 -7.68
CA GLU A 323 -12.61 -1.80 -6.96
C GLU A 323 -11.95 -0.71 -7.83
N ILE A 324 -11.77 -0.97 -9.13
CA ILE A 324 -11.11 -0.07 -10.08
C ILE A 324 -11.77 -0.15 -11.44
N ARG A 325 -11.96 1.00 -12.07
CA ARG A 325 -12.43 1.07 -13.45
C ARG A 325 -11.31 0.76 -14.43
N MET A 326 -11.58 -0.13 -15.36
CA MET A 326 -10.67 -0.54 -16.43
C MET A 326 -11.25 -0.20 -17.80
N ASP A 327 -10.56 0.66 -18.55
CA ASP A 327 -10.95 0.98 -19.91
C ASP A 327 -10.86 -0.25 -20.81
N GLY A 328 -11.87 -0.42 -21.67
CA GLY A 328 -11.96 -1.55 -22.60
C GLY A 328 -12.52 -2.83 -21.99
N ILE A 329 -13.05 -2.80 -20.77
CA ILE A 329 -13.69 -3.93 -20.09
C ILE A 329 -15.09 -3.52 -19.64
N THR A 330 -16.08 -4.36 -19.87
CA THR A 330 -17.45 -4.15 -19.38
C THR A 330 -17.55 -4.68 -17.96
N GLN A 331 -17.59 -3.78 -16.98
CA GLN A 331 -17.64 -4.13 -15.55
C GLN A 331 -19.07 -3.97 -15.01
N ILE A 332 -19.61 -5.04 -14.42
CA ILE A 332 -20.99 -5.13 -13.92
C ILE A 332 -20.94 -5.23 -12.38
N PRO A 333 -21.46 -4.23 -11.65
CA PRO A 333 -21.55 -4.32 -10.20
C PRO A 333 -22.69 -5.27 -9.78
N LEU A 334 -22.39 -6.13 -8.81
CA LEU A 334 -23.40 -6.98 -8.16
C LEU A 334 -24.15 -6.14 -7.12
N GLN A 335 -25.34 -5.61 -7.49
CA GLN A 335 -26.13 -4.75 -6.59
C GLN A 335 -27.47 -5.40 -6.21
N MET A 336 -28.42 -5.41 -7.15
CA MET A 336 -29.78 -5.89 -6.90
C MET A 336 -30.07 -7.28 -7.49
N MET A 337 -29.12 -7.87 -8.23
CA MET A 337 -29.24 -9.16 -8.87
C MET A 337 -28.17 -10.10 -8.34
N ASP A 338 -28.49 -11.39 -8.25
CA ASP A 338 -27.53 -12.42 -7.90
C ASP A 338 -26.65 -12.85 -9.11
N TYR A 339 -25.54 -13.53 -8.83
CA TYR A 339 -24.64 -14.03 -9.88
C TYR A 339 -25.36 -14.85 -10.96
N PRO A 340 -26.26 -15.84 -10.65
CA PRO A 340 -26.96 -16.61 -11.66
C PRO A 340 -27.80 -15.76 -12.60
N GLN A 341 -28.50 -14.74 -12.10
CA GLN A 341 -29.32 -13.87 -12.93
C GLN A 341 -28.50 -13.06 -13.93
N ILE A 342 -27.40 -12.48 -13.44
CA ILE A 342 -26.46 -11.71 -14.28
C ILE A 342 -25.82 -12.63 -15.32
N LEU A 343 -25.34 -13.83 -14.92
CA LEU A 343 -24.70 -14.79 -15.84
C LEU A 343 -25.64 -15.22 -16.98
N LYS A 344 -26.95 -15.48 -16.71
CA LYS A 344 -27.94 -15.76 -17.74
C LYS A 344 -28.07 -14.62 -18.76
N SER A 345 -27.84 -13.38 -18.35
CA SER A 345 -27.95 -12.23 -19.24
C SER A 345 -26.66 -11.97 -20.01
N ILE A 346 -25.50 -12.18 -19.37
CA ILE A 346 -24.18 -11.97 -19.97
C ILE A 346 -23.94 -12.86 -21.17
N VAL A 347 -24.39 -14.12 -21.15
CA VAL A 347 -24.26 -15.06 -22.28
C VAL A 347 -24.81 -14.48 -23.60
N ARG A 348 -25.83 -13.62 -23.53
CA ARG A 348 -26.42 -12.95 -24.71
C ARG A 348 -25.63 -11.71 -25.17
N GLN A 349 -24.55 -11.39 -24.51
CA GLN A 349 -23.66 -10.25 -24.83
C GLN A 349 -22.38 -10.69 -25.57
N ASP A 350 -22.34 -11.98 -25.98
CA ASP A 350 -21.23 -12.58 -26.72
C ASP A 350 -19.84 -12.33 -26.08
N PRO A 351 -19.64 -12.67 -24.78
CA PRO A 351 -18.36 -12.50 -24.13
C PRO A 351 -17.37 -13.59 -24.55
N ASP A 352 -16.10 -13.24 -24.80
CA ASP A 352 -15.00 -14.22 -24.92
C ASP A 352 -14.47 -14.63 -23.55
N ILE A 353 -14.41 -13.64 -22.63
CA ILE A 353 -13.79 -13.77 -21.32
C ILE A 353 -14.72 -13.22 -20.25
N LEU A 354 -14.91 -14.01 -19.20
CA LEU A 354 -15.70 -13.62 -18.05
C LEU A 354 -14.85 -13.65 -16.78
N MET A 355 -14.87 -12.58 -16.00
CA MET A 355 -14.31 -12.58 -14.66
C MET A 355 -15.43 -12.49 -13.63
N LEU A 356 -15.40 -13.38 -12.64
CA LEU A 356 -16.29 -13.35 -11.49
C LEU A 356 -15.50 -12.98 -10.24
N GLY A 357 -16.02 -12.04 -9.47
CA GLY A 357 -15.44 -11.68 -8.18
C GLY A 357 -15.22 -12.92 -7.32
N GLU A 358 -16.24 -13.77 -7.16
CA GLU A 358 -16.11 -15.05 -6.45
C GLU A 358 -17.20 -16.07 -6.79
N ILE A 359 -16.88 -17.35 -6.59
CA ILE A 359 -17.83 -18.49 -6.65
C ILE A 359 -18.19 -18.88 -5.21
N ARG A 360 -19.45 -18.58 -4.80
CA ARG A 360 -19.91 -18.78 -3.42
C ARG A 360 -20.77 -20.05 -3.24
N ASP A 361 -21.45 -20.48 -4.30
CA ASP A 361 -22.50 -21.50 -4.26
C ASP A 361 -22.46 -22.45 -5.45
N SER A 362 -23.26 -23.53 -5.34
CA SER A 362 -23.35 -24.60 -6.34
C SER A 362 -23.98 -24.16 -7.66
N GLU A 363 -24.94 -23.23 -7.64
CA GLU A 363 -25.59 -22.73 -8.86
C GLU A 363 -24.61 -21.94 -9.70
N THR A 364 -23.89 -20.98 -9.09
CA THR A 364 -22.84 -20.21 -9.74
C THR A 364 -21.73 -21.13 -10.27
N ALA A 365 -21.27 -22.11 -9.47
CA ALA A 365 -20.24 -23.07 -9.89
C ALA A 365 -20.69 -23.88 -11.13
N SER A 366 -21.93 -24.38 -11.14
CA SER A 366 -22.48 -25.13 -12.27
C SER A 366 -22.59 -24.28 -13.55
N MET A 367 -22.95 -23.00 -13.41
CA MET A 367 -23.03 -22.09 -14.55
C MET A 367 -21.64 -21.77 -15.12
N VAL A 368 -20.65 -21.52 -14.25
CA VAL A 368 -19.26 -21.29 -14.64
C VAL A 368 -18.69 -22.46 -15.44
N VAL A 369 -18.93 -23.70 -14.98
CA VAL A 369 -18.50 -24.90 -15.69
C VAL A 369 -19.17 -25.00 -17.06
N LYS A 370 -20.48 -24.78 -17.16
CA LYS A 370 -21.21 -24.79 -18.45
C LYS A 370 -20.66 -23.74 -19.43
N LEU A 371 -20.38 -22.54 -18.95
CA LEU A 371 -19.80 -21.48 -19.78
C LEU A 371 -18.40 -21.85 -20.28
N ALA A 372 -17.58 -22.46 -19.46
CA ALA A 372 -16.26 -22.95 -19.88
C ALA A 372 -16.36 -24.04 -20.96
N GLN A 373 -17.35 -24.96 -20.84
CA GLN A 373 -17.60 -26.00 -21.85
C GLN A 373 -18.11 -25.43 -23.19
N THR A 374 -18.79 -24.27 -23.14
CA THR A 374 -19.28 -23.60 -24.37
C THR A 374 -18.27 -22.67 -25.01
N GLY A 375 -17.00 -22.70 -24.58
CA GLY A 375 -15.91 -22.02 -25.25
C GLY A 375 -15.41 -20.75 -24.60
N HIS A 376 -15.95 -20.34 -23.43
CA HIS A 376 -15.54 -19.12 -22.73
C HIS A 376 -14.30 -19.36 -21.84
N LEU A 377 -13.46 -18.36 -21.71
CA LEU A 377 -12.44 -18.30 -20.67
C LEU A 377 -13.03 -17.66 -19.41
N ILE A 378 -13.07 -18.41 -18.32
CA ILE A 378 -13.59 -17.94 -17.04
C ILE A 378 -12.44 -17.74 -16.06
N ILE A 379 -12.40 -16.59 -15.40
CA ILE A 379 -11.44 -16.26 -14.35
C ILE A 379 -12.25 -15.93 -13.11
N ALA A 380 -12.03 -16.63 -12.00
CA ALA A 380 -12.82 -16.39 -10.80
C ALA A 380 -12.00 -16.57 -9.52
N THR A 381 -12.49 -16.01 -8.41
CA THR A 381 -11.98 -16.42 -7.11
C THR A 381 -12.87 -17.49 -6.47
N ILE A 382 -12.25 -18.27 -5.60
CA ILE A 382 -12.94 -19.25 -4.77
C ILE A 382 -12.23 -19.31 -3.41
N HIS A 383 -12.98 -19.52 -2.34
CA HIS A 383 -12.38 -19.62 -1.01
C HIS A 383 -11.87 -21.04 -0.73
N SER A 384 -10.55 -21.18 -0.69
CA SER A 384 -9.84 -22.36 -0.21
C SER A 384 -8.48 -21.96 0.35
N SER A 385 -7.88 -22.79 1.19
CA SER A 385 -6.55 -22.55 1.78
C SER A 385 -5.41 -22.97 0.86
N THR A 386 -5.63 -23.98 0.00
CA THR A 386 -4.63 -24.56 -0.92
C THR A 386 -5.20 -24.73 -2.32
N SER A 387 -4.34 -24.87 -3.29
CA SER A 387 -4.75 -25.10 -4.68
C SER A 387 -5.40 -26.48 -4.86
N SER A 388 -4.91 -27.52 -4.18
CA SER A 388 -5.53 -28.86 -4.17
C SER A 388 -6.90 -28.87 -3.48
N GLY A 389 -7.07 -28.08 -2.42
CA GLY A 389 -8.33 -27.91 -1.70
C GLY A 389 -9.46 -27.28 -2.52
N VAL A 390 -9.13 -26.57 -3.61
CA VAL A 390 -10.14 -26.05 -4.54
C VAL A 390 -10.90 -27.17 -5.25
N ILE A 391 -10.22 -28.28 -5.55
CA ILE A 391 -10.87 -29.46 -6.16
C ILE A 391 -11.97 -29.99 -5.23
N ALA A 392 -11.65 -30.19 -3.96
CA ALA A 392 -12.64 -30.63 -2.96
C ALA A 392 -13.80 -29.63 -2.84
N ARG A 393 -13.53 -28.34 -2.92
CA ARG A 393 -14.55 -27.29 -2.87
C ARG A 393 -15.51 -27.37 -4.06
N LEU A 394 -14.99 -27.57 -5.27
CA LEU A 394 -15.81 -27.77 -6.48
C LEU A 394 -16.65 -29.03 -6.37
N ILE A 395 -16.08 -30.14 -5.89
CA ILE A 395 -16.83 -31.39 -5.64
C ILE A 395 -17.96 -31.15 -4.63
N ASN A 396 -17.71 -30.40 -3.55
CA ASN A 396 -18.73 -30.04 -2.55
C ASN A 396 -19.84 -29.14 -3.12
N PHE A 397 -19.55 -28.34 -4.16
CA PHE A 397 -20.55 -27.61 -4.93
C PHE A 397 -21.31 -28.50 -5.92
N GLY A 398 -21.06 -29.82 -5.92
CA GLY A 398 -21.75 -30.80 -6.78
C GLY A 398 -21.15 -30.89 -8.18
N ILE A 399 -19.97 -30.36 -8.44
CA ILE A 399 -19.31 -30.49 -9.76
C ILE A 399 -18.62 -31.85 -9.87
N PRO A 400 -19.02 -32.71 -10.80
CA PRO A 400 -18.40 -34.02 -11.03
C PRO A 400 -16.93 -33.88 -11.44
N LYS A 401 -16.10 -34.86 -11.07
CA LYS A 401 -14.65 -34.85 -11.35
C LYS A 401 -14.35 -34.72 -12.86
N TYR A 402 -15.13 -35.36 -13.72
CA TYR A 402 -14.93 -35.29 -15.18
C TYR A 402 -15.14 -33.86 -15.74
N LEU A 403 -16.03 -33.07 -15.12
CA LEU A 403 -16.20 -31.67 -15.50
C LEU A 403 -15.08 -30.80 -15.00
N ILE A 404 -14.55 -31.08 -13.79
CA ILE A 404 -13.36 -30.40 -13.27
C ILE A 404 -12.16 -30.68 -14.18
N GLU A 405 -11.96 -31.95 -14.57
CA GLU A 405 -10.91 -32.36 -15.49
C GLU A 405 -11.00 -31.66 -16.85
N ASP A 406 -12.20 -31.55 -17.39
CA ASP A 406 -12.45 -30.98 -18.71
C ASP A 406 -12.26 -29.45 -18.73
N THR A 407 -12.70 -28.77 -17.69
CA THR A 407 -12.84 -27.31 -17.70
C THR A 407 -11.76 -26.55 -16.92
N VAL A 408 -11.27 -27.09 -15.80
CA VAL A 408 -10.27 -26.38 -15.00
C VAL A 408 -8.88 -26.51 -15.62
N LYS A 409 -8.20 -25.37 -15.83
CA LYS A 409 -6.86 -25.29 -16.41
C LYS A 409 -5.78 -25.00 -15.39
N LEU A 410 -6.09 -24.07 -14.47
CA LEU A 410 -5.12 -23.61 -13.49
C LEU A 410 -5.82 -23.16 -12.21
N VAL A 411 -5.26 -23.54 -11.07
CA VAL A 411 -5.60 -22.98 -9.76
C VAL A 411 -4.37 -22.31 -9.18
N ILE A 412 -4.54 -21.07 -8.73
CA ILE A 412 -3.49 -20.28 -8.08
C ILE A 412 -3.92 -20.01 -6.65
N SER A 413 -3.22 -20.56 -5.67
CA SER A 413 -3.41 -20.19 -4.27
C SER A 413 -2.32 -19.24 -3.85
N GLN A 414 -2.68 -18.15 -3.18
CA GLN A 414 -1.76 -17.05 -2.94
C GLN A 414 -1.82 -16.48 -1.52
N ARG A 415 -0.67 -15.93 -1.10
CA ARG A 415 -0.49 -15.16 0.14
C ARG A 415 0.29 -13.89 -0.18
N LEU A 416 0.07 -12.85 0.62
CA LEU A 416 0.95 -11.68 0.65
C LEU A 416 1.89 -11.81 1.84
N ILE A 417 3.20 -11.81 1.56
CA ILE A 417 4.28 -11.79 2.54
C ILE A 417 4.91 -10.41 2.57
N ARG A 418 5.39 -10.00 3.74
CA ARG A 418 6.14 -8.74 3.88
C ARG A 418 7.58 -8.97 3.44
N LYS A 419 8.11 -8.03 2.66
CA LYS A 419 9.52 -8.04 2.26
C LYS A 419 10.40 -7.65 3.44
N LYS A 420 11.47 -8.38 3.68
CA LYS A 420 12.47 -8.00 4.66
C LYS A 420 13.06 -6.65 4.29
N CYS A 421 13.13 -5.74 5.24
CA CYS A 421 13.81 -4.46 5.03
C CYS A 421 15.32 -4.70 4.97
N SER A 422 16.04 -3.87 4.19
CA SER A 422 17.50 -3.94 4.12
C SER A 422 18.22 -3.41 5.37
N CYS A 423 17.48 -2.88 6.35
CA CYS A 423 18.02 -2.38 7.60
C CYS A 423 18.29 -3.52 8.59
N GLU A 424 19.22 -3.31 9.51
CA GLU A 424 19.46 -4.18 10.66
C GLU A 424 18.69 -3.64 11.88
N GLY A 425 17.73 -4.43 12.38
CA GLY A 425 17.02 -4.11 13.62
C GLY A 425 15.85 -3.12 13.52
N GLY A 426 15.53 -2.60 12.32
CA GLY A 426 14.45 -1.65 12.11
C GLY A 426 14.94 -0.23 11.79
N CYS A 427 14.21 0.47 10.92
CA CYS A 427 14.47 1.86 10.54
C CYS A 427 13.16 2.62 10.31
N SER A 428 13.23 3.92 10.11
CA SER A 428 12.07 4.76 9.84
C SER A 428 11.30 4.36 8.58
N LYS A 429 11.99 3.83 7.55
CA LYS A 429 11.36 3.35 6.31
C LYS A 429 10.45 2.12 6.56
N CYS A 430 10.80 1.27 7.51
CA CYS A 430 10.03 0.08 7.86
C CYS A 430 9.24 0.27 9.18
N PHE A 431 9.14 1.48 9.70
CA PHE A 431 8.47 1.79 10.98
C PHE A 431 8.97 0.91 12.13
N PHE A 432 10.27 0.61 12.13
CA PHE A 432 10.95 -0.26 13.08
C PHE A 432 10.43 -1.71 13.14
N THR A 433 9.62 -2.12 12.15
CA THR A 433 9.07 -3.47 12.05
C THR A 433 10.04 -4.48 11.42
N GLY A 434 11.11 -4.02 10.77
CA GLY A 434 12.03 -4.86 9.97
C GLY A 434 11.49 -5.25 8.59
N TYR A 435 10.28 -4.78 8.21
CA TYR A 435 9.64 -5.12 6.93
C TYR A 435 9.23 -3.87 6.16
N SER A 436 9.39 -3.87 4.84
CA SER A 436 9.01 -2.74 3.98
C SER A 436 8.46 -3.23 2.64
N GLY A 437 7.17 -3.03 2.44
CA GLY A 437 6.42 -3.49 1.27
C GLY A 437 6.01 -4.96 1.35
N ARG A 438 5.14 -5.35 0.42
CA ARG A 438 4.61 -6.72 0.32
C ARG A 438 5.00 -7.37 -0.99
N GLN A 439 4.98 -8.70 -1.02
CA GLN A 439 5.24 -9.51 -2.20
C GLN A 439 4.26 -10.67 -2.23
N LEU A 440 3.85 -11.04 -3.43
CA LEU A 440 3.07 -12.24 -3.66
C LEU A 440 3.95 -13.48 -3.49
N ILE A 441 3.45 -14.48 -2.79
CA ILE A 441 3.90 -15.86 -2.86
C ILE A 441 2.70 -16.70 -3.29
N ALA A 442 2.87 -17.54 -4.31
CA ALA A 442 1.80 -18.32 -4.88
C ALA A 442 2.22 -19.77 -5.07
N GLU A 443 1.28 -20.69 -4.85
CA GLU A 443 1.36 -22.04 -5.37
C GLU A 443 0.45 -22.17 -6.57
N GLN A 444 0.80 -23.04 -7.51
CA GLN A 444 0.03 -23.27 -8.73
C GLN A 444 -0.24 -24.76 -8.91
N LEU A 445 -1.48 -25.06 -9.28
CA LEU A 445 -1.89 -26.38 -9.72
C LEU A 445 -2.35 -26.28 -11.18
N TYR A 446 -1.47 -26.65 -12.09
CA TYR A 446 -1.77 -26.74 -13.52
C TYR A 446 -2.35 -28.12 -13.85
N PHE A 447 -3.51 -28.16 -14.54
CA PHE A 447 -4.21 -29.40 -14.90
C PHE A 447 -3.61 -30.02 -16.15
N ASP A 448 -2.41 -30.58 -16.00
CA ASP A 448 -1.79 -31.42 -17.04
C ASP A 448 -2.41 -32.84 -17.11
N LYS A 449 -1.88 -33.67 -17.99
CA LYS A 449 -2.39 -35.03 -18.18
C LYS A 449 -2.30 -35.87 -16.91
N GLU A 450 -1.24 -35.68 -16.12
CA GLU A 450 -1.01 -36.48 -14.92
C GLU A 450 -1.92 -36.02 -13.76
N VAL A 451 -2.06 -34.73 -13.53
CA VAL A 451 -2.99 -34.20 -12.53
C VAL A 451 -4.42 -34.66 -12.84
N LYS A 452 -4.84 -34.64 -14.12
CA LYS A 452 -6.13 -35.13 -14.56
C LYS A 452 -6.30 -36.62 -14.24
N ARG A 453 -5.28 -37.45 -14.48
CA ARG A 453 -5.29 -38.89 -14.14
C ARG A 453 -5.40 -39.12 -12.63
N LEU A 454 -4.61 -38.38 -11.84
CA LEU A 454 -4.57 -38.51 -10.38
C LEU A 454 -5.89 -38.12 -9.72
N LEU A 455 -6.68 -37.25 -10.33
CA LEU A 455 -7.99 -36.78 -9.83
C LEU A 455 -8.97 -37.91 -9.50
N TYR A 456 -8.87 -39.05 -10.18
CA TYR A 456 -9.79 -40.18 -10.00
C TYR A 456 -9.39 -41.14 -8.86
N HIS A 457 -8.21 -40.98 -8.29
CA HIS A 457 -7.81 -41.77 -7.13
C HIS A 457 -8.57 -41.31 -5.87
N GLU A 458 -8.72 -42.19 -4.90
CA GLU A 458 -9.35 -41.86 -3.60
C GLU A 458 -8.52 -40.82 -2.85
N ASN A 459 -7.20 -40.98 -2.82
CA ASN A 459 -6.26 -40.07 -2.18
C ASN A 459 -5.70 -38.99 -3.12
N TYR A 460 -6.52 -38.52 -4.09
CA TYR A 460 -6.07 -37.61 -5.16
C TYR A 460 -5.33 -36.38 -4.63
N GLN A 461 -5.75 -35.81 -3.51
CA GLN A 461 -5.11 -34.61 -2.97
C GLN A 461 -3.65 -34.88 -2.62
N ALA A 462 -3.36 -35.91 -1.83
CA ALA A 462 -1.99 -36.27 -1.45
C ALA A 462 -1.13 -36.61 -2.68
N LEU A 463 -1.66 -37.36 -3.65
CA LEU A 463 -0.95 -37.72 -4.89
C LEU A 463 -0.65 -36.50 -5.75
N ILE A 464 -1.57 -35.55 -5.87
CA ILE A 464 -1.37 -34.30 -6.61
C ILE A 464 -0.31 -33.44 -5.89
N GLU A 465 -0.37 -33.33 -4.56
CA GLU A 465 0.60 -32.59 -3.78
C GLU A 465 2.01 -33.18 -3.90
N GLU A 466 2.14 -34.49 -3.93
CA GLU A 466 3.41 -35.17 -4.15
C GLU A 466 3.92 -34.91 -5.58
N TYR A 467 3.09 -35.08 -6.60
CA TYR A 467 3.44 -34.85 -8.00
C TYR A 467 3.85 -33.40 -8.29
N CYS A 468 3.07 -32.45 -7.78
CA CYS A 468 3.30 -31.01 -8.00
C CYS A 468 4.17 -30.37 -6.92
N ASN A 469 4.93 -31.13 -6.12
CA ASN A 469 5.64 -30.65 -4.93
C ASN A 469 6.46 -29.37 -5.18
N ASN A 470 7.11 -29.23 -6.34
CA ASN A 470 7.91 -28.05 -6.69
C ASN A 470 7.07 -26.76 -6.91
N GLN A 471 5.76 -26.89 -7.06
CA GLN A 471 4.83 -25.78 -7.32
C GLN A 471 4.01 -25.39 -6.09
N PHE A 472 4.10 -26.16 -5.00
CA PHE A 472 3.38 -25.90 -3.76
C PHE A 472 4.16 -25.05 -2.77
N PHE A 473 3.46 -24.44 -1.83
CA PHE A 473 4.02 -23.48 -0.88
C PHE A 473 5.26 -24.00 -0.15
N GLY A 474 5.32 -25.28 0.21
CA GLY A 474 6.47 -25.87 0.91
C GLY A 474 7.80 -25.71 0.16
N SER A 475 7.79 -25.92 -1.16
CA SER A 475 8.98 -25.74 -2.02
C SER A 475 9.20 -24.29 -2.42
N ILE A 476 8.13 -23.56 -2.75
CA ILE A 476 8.19 -22.14 -3.08
C ILE A 476 8.74 -21.33 -1.91
N SER A 477 8.30 -21.58 -0.68
CA SER A 477 8.81 -20.92 0.52
C SER A 477 10.30 -21.10 0.72
N LYS A 478 10.85 -22.27 0.40
CA LYS A 478 12.30 -22.55 0.47
C LYS A 478 13.09 -21.68 -0.52
N ILE A 479 12.56 -21.44 -1.73
CA ILE A 479 13.18 -20.56 -2.72
C ILE A 479 13.27 -19.14 -2.17
N TYR A 480 12.17 -18.60 -1.63
CA TYR A 480 12.15 -17.25 -1.06
C TYR A 480 13.05 -17.08 0.16
N LEU A 481 13.19 -18.13 0.99
CA LEU A 481 14.14 -18.14 2.11
C LEU A 481 15.60 -18.17 1.64
N ALA A 482 15.92 -19.00 0.65
CA ALA A 482 17.27 -19.11 0.10
C ALA A 482 17.73 -17.78 -0.55
N GLU A 483 16.81 -17.04 -1.17
CA GLU A 483 17.05 -15.72 -1.73
C GLU A 483 17.02 -14.57 -0.70
N ASN A 484 16.88 -14.89 0.59
CA ASN A 484 16.76 -13.92 1.69
C ASN A 484 15.65 -12.83 1.49
N LYS A 485 14.63 -13.16 0.70
CA LYS A 485 13.49 -12.27 0.41
C LYS A 485 12.47 -12.21 1.53
N VAL A 486 12.42 -13.24 2.38
CA VAL A 486 11.45 -13.40 3.47
C VAL A 486 12.14 -13.99 4.69
N SER A 487 11.60 -13.74 5.88
CA SER A 487 12.03 -14.38 7.13
C SER A 487 11.17 -15.61 7.44
N LYS A 488 11.69 -16.53 8.28
CA LYS A 488 10.93 -17.70 8.74
C LYS A 488 9.69 -17.29 9.54
N GLU A 489 9.83 -16.28 10.39
CA GLU A 489 8.73 -15.74 11.22
C GLU A 489 7.59 -15.24 10.35
N GLU A 490 7.90 -14.61 9.21
CA GLU A 490 6.89 -14.14 8.28
C GLU A 490 6.15 -15.29 7.59
N LEU A 491 6.84 -16.37 7.22
CA LEU A 491 6.20 -17.56 6.65
C LEU A 491 5.30 -18.25 7.67
N VAL A 492 5.72 -18.35 8.93
CA VAL A 492 4.87 -18.85 10.03
C VAL A 492 3.63 -17.97 10.21
N ARG A 493 3.78 -16.63 10.18
CA ARG A 493 2.67 -15.69 10.29
C ARG A 493 1.59 -15.90 9.23
N VAL A 494 1.97 -16.25 8.01
CA VAL A 494 1.02 -16.48 6.90
C VAL A 494 0.60 -17.96 6.75
N GLY A 495 1.03 -18.84 7.66
CA GLY A 495 0.66 -20.26 7.68
C GLY A 495 1.32 -21.09 6.56
N LEU A 496 2.57 -20.79 6.21
CA LEU A 496 3.34 -21.48 5.18
C LEU A 496 4.50 -22.31 5.73
N MET A 497 4.70 -22.29 7.04
CA MET A 497 5.64 -23.12 7.79
C MET A 497 5.04 -23.51 9.15
#